data_6ba465fec8c0a03d26c33c6d0c71173b
#
_entry.id   6ba465fec8c0a03d26c33c6d0c71173b
#
_cell.length_a   1.000
_cell.length_b   1.000
_cell.length_c   1.000
_cell.angle_alpha   90.00
_cell.angle_beta   90.00
_cell.angle_gamma   90.00
#
_symmetry.space_group_name_H-M   'P 1'
#
loop_
_entity.id
_entity.type
_entity.pdbx_description
1 polymer ?
#
loop_
_entity_poly.entity_id
_entity_poly.type
_entity_poly.pdbx_seq_one_letter_code
_entity_poly.pdbx_strand_id
1 'polypeptide(L)'
;MEPIRNFAQLTAHLKTLNKRKRIAVVCANDPNTEYAISRALEEGIAEFLMIGDSAILEKYPTLKKYPQYVSTLHIEDSDEAAREAVRIVREGGADILMKGIINTDNLLRAILDKEHGLLPKGKILTHLAVMQIPTYDKLLFFSDAAVIPRPTLQQRIEMIWYAIHTCRHFGIEQPRIALIHCTEKLSAKFPHSLDYVNIVELAEAGEFGNVIIDGPLDVKTSCEKTSGNIKGIVSPIDGEADVLIFPNIESGNAFYKAVSLFSHADMAGLLQGPSCPVVLPSRSDSGLSKYYSIAMACLTSGVKEP
;
A
#
# COMPACT_ATOMS: atom_id res chain seq x y z
N MET A 1 -17.61 4.77 -10.15
CA MET A 1 -16.87 3.63 -10.75
C MET A 1 -17.33 2.36 -10.04
N GLU A 2 -17.48 1.23 -10.76
CA GLU A 2 -17.74 -0.04 -10.07
C GLU A 2 -16.56 -0.42 -9.18
N PRO A 3 -16.78 -1.00 -7.99
CA PRO A 3 -15.71 -1.38 -7.09
C PRO A 3 -14.76 -2.41 -7.71
N ILE A 4 -13.47 -2.15 -7.62
CA ILE A 4 -12.41 -3.07 -8.03
C ILE A 4 -12.25 -4.12 -6.93
N ARG A 5 -12.61 -5.38 -7.21
CA ARG A 5 -12.66 -6.47 -6.23
C ARG A 5 -11.47 -7.44 -6.33
N ASN A 6 -10.69 -7.36 -7.40
CA ASN A 6 -9.51 -8.21 -7.63
C ASN A 6 -8.47 -7.51 -8.50
N PHE A 7 -7.25 -8.06 -8.52
CA PHE A 7 -6.16 -7.45 -9.30
C PHE A 7 -6.36 -7.51 -10.82
N ALA A 8 -7.10 -8.47 -11.33
CA ALA A 8 -7.42 -8.51 -12.76
C ALA A 8 -8.32 -7.32 -13.16
N GLN A 9 -9.30 -6.97 -12.33
CA GLN A 9 -10.12 -5.76 -12.54
C GLN A 9 -9.29 -4.48 -12.41
N LEU A 10 -8.34 -4.42 -11.45
CA LEU A 10 -7.43 -3.28 -11.31
C LEU A 10 -6.65 -3.03 -12.61
N THR A 11 -6.00 -4.07 -13.11
CA THR A 11 -5.18 -3.96 -14.32
C THR A 11 -6.01 -3.68 -15.57
N ALA A 12 -7.20 -4.30 -15.68
CA ALA A 12 -8.14 -4.01 -16.75
C ALA A 12 -8.61 -2.54 -16.73
N HIS A 13 -8.93 -2.01 -15.54
CA HIS A 13 -9.30 -0.61 -15.39
C HIS A 13 -8.19 0.34 -15.82
N LEU A 14 -6.94 0.11 -15.37
CA LEU A 14 -5.79 0.95 -15.75
C LEU A 14 -5.56 1.00 -17.26
N LYS A 15 -5.74 -0.12 -17.96
CA LYS A 15 -5.65 -0.18 -19.43
C LYS A 15 -6.68 0.71 -20.11
N THR A 16 -7.88 0.83 -19.54
CA THR A 16 -8.93 1.71 -20.12
C THR A 16 -8.59 3.19 -20.02
N LEU A 17 -7.76 3.58 -19.06
CA LEU A 17 -7.35 4.99 -18.88
C LEU A 17 -6.42 5.47 -20.00
N ASN A 18 -5.80 4.57 -20.74
CA ASN A 18 -4.86 4.84 -21.83
C ASN A 18 -3.81 5.92 -21.49
N LYS A 19 -3.35 5.90 -20.24
CA LYS A 19 -2.38 6.85 -19.68
C LYS A 19 -1.31 6.11 -18.89
N ARG A 20 -0.06 6.33 -19.28
CA ARG A 20 1.09 5.80 -18.53
C ARG A 20 1.44 6.73 -17.38
N LYS A 21 1.82 6.13 -16.24
CA LYS A 21 2.42 6.85 -15.13
C LYS A 21 3.92 6.69 -15.17
N ARG A 22 4.64 7.77 -14.87
CA ARG A 22 6.10 7.74 -14.85
C ARG A 22 6.60 7.32 -13.48
N ILE A 23 7.41 6.28 -13.43
CA ILE A 23 7.93 5.67 -12.20
C ILE A 23 9.45 5.84 -12.16
N ALA A 24 9.97 6.50 -11.12
CA ALA A 24 11.38 6.55 -10.82
C ALA A 24 11.77 5.30 -10.00
N VAL A 25 12.62 4.45 -10.56
CA VAL A 25 13.06 3.19 -9.93
C VAL A 25 14.50 3.31 -9.49
N VAL A 26 14.74 3.15 -8.19
CA VAL A 26 16.08 3.29 -7.58
C VAL A 26 16.78 1.95 -7.51
N CYS A 27 17.92 1.82 -8.20
CA CYS A 27 18.79 0.64 -8.15
C CYS A 27 18.07 -0.67 -8.49
N ALA A 28 17.32 -0.72 -9.58
CA ALA A 28 16.72 -1.96 -10.06
C ALA A 28 17.82 -2.93 -10.52
N ASN A 29 17.89 -4.11 -9.93
CA ASN A 29 18.88 -5.12 -10.31
C ASN A 29 18.47 -6.53 -9.83
N ASP A 30 17.19 -6.91 -9.99
CA ASP A 30 16.71 -8.26 -9.65
C ASP A 30 15.62 -8.72 -10.64
N PRO A 31 15.52 -10.04 -10.89
CA PRO A 31 14.58 -10.61 -11.87
C PRO A 31 13.11 -10.31 -11.57
N ASN A 32 12.73 -10.22 -10.30
CA ASN A 32 11.35 -9.92 -9.91
C ASN A 32 10.97 -8.48 -10.24
N THR A 33 11.91 -7.53 -10.09
CA THR A 33 11.72 -6.14 -10.50
C THR A 33 11.68 -6.05 -12.03
N GLU A 34 12.54 -6.77 -12.76
CA GLU A 34 12.48 -6.84 -14.22
C GLU A 34 11.11 -7.36 -14.70
N TYR A 35 10.62 -8.45 -14.13
CA TYR A 35 9.30 -9.00 -14.46
C TYR A 35 8.19 -7.96 -14.29
N ALA A 36 8.17 -7.28 -13.13
CA ALA A 36 7.14 -6.30 -12.82
C ALA A 36 7.16 -5.11 -13.79
N ILE A 37 8.34 -4.57 -14.09
CA ILE A 37 8.54 -3.47 -15.03
C ILE A 37 8.14 -3.90 -16.45
N SER A 38 8.64 -5.05 -16.92
CA SER A 38 8.34 -5.56 -18.26
C SER A 38 6.83 -5.73 -18.47
N ARG A 39 6.14 -6.31 -17.48
CA ARG A 39 4.70 -6.49 -17.54
C ARG A 39 3.94 -5.16 -17.56
N ALA A 40 4.33 -4.18 -16.74
CA ALA A 40 3.71 -2.86 -16.73
C ALA A 40 3.91 -2.10 -18.06
N LEU A 41 5.07 -2.29 -18.71
CA LEU A 41 5.35 -1.77 -20.07
C LEU A 41 4.48 -2.42 -21.13
N GLU A 42 4.39 -3.76 -21.12
CA GLU A 42 3.55 -4.54 -22.05
C GLU A 42 2.08 -4.18 -21.96
N GLU A 43 1.59 -4.02 -20.72
CA GLU A 43 0.20 -3.66 -20.46
C GLU A 43 -0.12 -2.16 -20.63
N GLY A 44 0.90 -1.33 -20.89
CA GLY A 44 0.73 0.08 -21.20
C GLY A 44 0.35 0.99 -20.04
N ILE A 45 0.56 0.54 -18.80
CA ILE A 45 0.15 1.28 -17.58
C ILE A 45 1.22 2.21 -17.02
N ALA A 46 2.50 1.96 -17.33
CA ALA A 46 3.60 2.77 -16.83
C ALA A 46 4.73 3.00 -17.83
N GLU A 47 5.55 4.01 -17.57
CA GLU A 47 6.87 4.26 -18.14
C GLU A 47 7.88 4.43 -17.02
N PHE A 48 9.17 4.21 -17.29
CA PHE A 48 10.17 4.08 -16.24
C PHE A 48 11.39 4.95 -16.44
N LEU A 49 11.83 5.60 -15.37
CA LEU A 49 13.13 6.20 -15.22
C LEU A 49 13.97 5.33 -14.29
N MET A 50 14.96 4.62 -14.84
CA MET A 50 15.84 3.73 -14.10
C MET A 50 17.04 4.53 -13.58
N ILE A 51 17.17 4.66 -12.26
CA ILE A 51 18.22 5.45 -11.60
C ILE A 51 19.20 4.50 -10.92
N GLY A 52 20.49 4.59 -11.27
CA GLY A 52 21.54 3.73 -10.75
C GLY A 52 22.50 3.26 -11.83
N ASP A 53 22.74 1.95 -11.90
CA ASP A 53 23.65 1.35 -12.89
C ASP A 53 23.13 1.52 -14.33
N SER A 54 23.93 2.17 -15.18
CA SER A 54 23.60 2.38 -16.60
C SER A 54 23.53 1.08 -17.41
N ALA A 55 24.20 0.02 -16.95
CA ALA A 55 24.19 -1.29 -17.60
C ALA A 55 22.84 -2.04 -17.40
N ILE A 56 21.86 -1.45 -16.73
CA ILE A 56 20.57 -2.09 -16.46
C ILE A 56 19.86 -2.55 -17.74
N LEU A 57 19.96 -1.78 -18.84
CA LEU A 57 19.37 -2.16 -20.12
C LEU A 57 20.10 -3.34 -20.79
N GLU A 58 21.36 -3.58 -20.46
CA GLU A 58 22.09 -4.76 -20.93
C GLU A 58 21.71 -6.00 -20.14
N LYS A 59 21.50 -5.83 -18.82
CA LYS A 59 21.06 -6.89 -17.92
C LYS A 59 19.60 -7.31 -18.18
N TYR A 60 18.76 -6.37 -18.60
CA TYR A 60 17.33 -6.58 -18.85
C TYR A 60 16.96 -6.30 -20.32
N PRO A 61 17.27 -7.26 -21.23
CA PRO A 61 17.04 -7.06 -22.67
C PRO A 61 15.56 -6.79 -23.04
N THR A 62 14.64 -7.24 -22.19
CA THR A 62 13.19 -7.00 -22.37
C THR A 62 12.85 -5.52 -22.39
N LEU A 63 13.57 -4.71 -21.62
CA LEU A 63 13.33 -3.25 -21.55
C LEU A 63 13.73 -2.53 -22.85
N LYS A 64 14.70 -3.08 -23.62
CA LYS A 64 15.11 -2.54 -24.92
C LYS A 64 14.00 -2.56 -25.98
N LYS A 65 12.94 -3.34 -25.76
CA LYS A 65 11.77 -3.37 -26.65
C LYS A 65 10.89 -2.10 -26.54
N TYR A 66 11.11 -1.31 -25.48
CA TYR A 66 10.29 -0.13 -25.16
C TYR A 66 11.14 1.13 -24.99
N PRO A 67 12.01 1.49 -25.96
CA PRO A 67 12.98 2.59 -25.81
C PRO A 67 12.32 3.95 -25.58
N GLN A 68 11.05 4.13 -26.02
CA GLN A 68 10.29 5.36 -25.83
C GLN A 68 9.69 5.49 -24.43
N TYR A 69 9.68 4.41 -23.62
CA TYR A 69 9.05 4.36 -22.29
C TYR A 69 10.03 3.99 -21.18
N VAL A 70 11.31 3.80 -21.51
CA VAL A 70 12.37 3.52 -20.54
C VAL A 70 13.53 4.47 -20.76
N SER A 71 13.85 5.23 -19.75
CA SER A 71 15.03 6.11 -19.69
C SER A 71 15.93 5.70 -18.52
N THR A 72 17.21 6.03 -18.61
CA THR A 72 18.21 5.72 -17.57
C THR A 72 18.88 6.99 -17.10
N LEU A 73 19.20 7.04 -15.81
CA LEU A 73 20.05 8.05 -15.18
C LEU A 73 21.14 7.33 -14.40
N HIS A 74 22.39 7.48 -14.85
CA HIS A 74 23.53 6.82 -14.22
C HIS A 74 23.96 7.52 -12.95
N ILE A 75 23.93 6.82 -11.83
CA ILE A 75 24.44 7.25 -10.53
C ILE A 75 24.97 6.02 -9.81
N GLU A 76 26.28 5.98 -9.54
CA GLU A 76 26.93 4.80 -8.92
C GLU A 76 26.59 4.65 -7.44
N ASP A 77 26.60 5.77 -6.70
CA ASP A 77 26.26 5.74 -5.27
C ASP A 77 24.78 5.58 -5.03
N SER A 78 24.40 4.56 -4.29
CA SER A 78 23.00 4.22 -4.05
C SER A 78 22.25 5.26 -3.20
N ASP A 79 22.93 5.97 -2.29
CA ASP A 79 22.33 6.99 -1.47
C ASP A 79 22.11 8.28 -2.28
N GLU A 80 23.03 8.59 -3.20
CA GLU A 80 22.87 9.66 -4.17
C GLU A 80 21.74 9.36 -5.15
N ALA A 81 21.66 8.12 -5.65
CA ALA A 81 20.57 7.65 -6.51
C ALA A 81 19.20 7.79 -5.81
N ALA A 82 19.12 7.48 -4.51
CA ALA A 82 17.90 7.67 -3.73
C ALA A 82 17.51 9.14 -3.58
N ARG A 83 18.47 10.01 -3.24
CA ARG A 83 18.22 11.46 -3.11
C ARG A 83 17.78 12.07 -4.44
N GLU A 84 18.43 11.69 -5.52
CA GLU A 84 18.08 12.20 -6.86
C GLU A 84 16.71 11.73 -7.32
N ALA A 85 16.35 10.46 -7.07
CA ALA A 85 15.01 9.94 -7.36
C ALA A 85 13.94 10.69 -6.58
N VAL A 86 14.15 10.93 -5.29
CA VAL A 86 13.27 11.74 -4.43
C VAL A 86 13.14 13.17 -4.96
N ARG A 87 14.25 13.81 -5.38
CA ARG A 87 14.23 15.14 -5.99
C ARG A 87 13.39 15.16 -7.28
N ILE A 88 13.62 14.21 -8.19
CA ILE A 88 12.90 14.12 -9.46
C ILE A 88 11.40 13.99 -9.24
N VAL A 89 10.98 13.12 -8.33
CA VAL A 89 9.55 12.93 -8.00
C VAL A 89 8.97 14.19 -7.39
N ARG A 90 9.66 14.81 -6.44
CA ARG A 90 9.21 16.04 -5.78
C ARG A 90 9.02 17.19 -6.77
N GLU A 91 9.87 17.28 -7.79
CA GLU A 91 9.81 18.29 -8.84
C GLU A 91 8.81 17.95 -9.97
N GLY A 92 8.09 16.83 -9.86
CA GLY A 92 7.10 16.39 -10.85
C GLY A 92 7.70 15.70 -12.09
N GLY A 93 8.98 15.33 -12.05
CA GLY A 93 9.64 14.57 -13.11
C GLY A 93 9.25 13.11 -13.16
N ALA A 94 8.63 12.58 -12.10
CA ALA A 94 7.96 11.28 -12.08
C ALA A 94 6.76 11.33 -11.11
N ASP A 95 5.78 10.44 -11.33
CA ASP A 95 4.53 10.36 -10.54
C ASP A 95 4.68 9.46 -9.31
N ILE A 96 5.57 8.48 -9.37
CA ILE A 96 5.71 7.37 -8.43
C ILE A 96 7.19 7.11 -8.15
N LEU A 97 7.52 6.81 -6.88
CA LEU A 97 8.84 6.32 -6.49
C LEU A 97 8.79 4.82 -6.27
N MET A 98 9.75 4.07 -6.80
CA MET A 98 9.86 2.63 -6.59
C MET A 98 11.25 2.23 -6.12
N LYS A 99 11.30 1.40 -5.08
CA LYS A 99 12.52 0.76 -4.58
C LYS A 99 12.90 -0.44 -5.44
N GLY A 100 14.17 -0.48 -5.87
CA GLY A 100 14.82 -1.70 -6.37
C GLY A 100 15.56 -2.45 -5.26
N ILE A 101 16.87 -2.71 -5.44
CA ILE A 101 17.70 -3.47 -4.48
C ILE A 101 18.29 -2.59 -3.37
N ILE A 102 18.22 -1.28 -3.46
CA ILE A 102 18.75 -0.39 -2.42
C ILE A 102 18.28 -0.80 -1.01
N ASN A 103 19.11 -0.57 0.00
CA ASN A 103 18.71 -0.78 1.39
C ASN A 103 17.48 0.09 1.72
N THR A 104 16.51 -0.53 2.38
CA THR A 104 15.25 0.15 2.75
C THR A 104 15.50 1.39 3.60
N ASP A 105 16.39 1.32 4.58
CA ASP A 105 16.70 2.45 5.49
C ASP A 105 17.29 3.64 4.73
N ASN A 106 18.09 3.41 3.69
CA ASN A 106 18.71 4.45 2.88
C ASN A 106 17.64 5.20 2.06
N LEU A 107 16.74 4.47 1.43
CA LEU A 107 15.63 5.09 0.69
C LEU A 107 14.66 5.81 1.63
N LEU A 108 14.31 5.21 2.76
CA LEU A 108 13.44 5.85 3.75
C LEU A 108 14.06 7.14 4.31
N ARG A 109 15.38 7.17 4.53
CA ARG A 109 16.07 8.40 4.95
C ARG A 109 15.93 9.53 3.94
N ALA A 110 16.01 9.24 2.64
CA ALA A 110 15.78 10.24 1.59
C ALA A 110 14.33 10.69 1.53
N ILE A 111 13.35 9.76 1.68
CA ILE A 111 11.92 10.09 1.69
C ILE A 111 11.56 10.96 2.91
N LEU A 112 12.15 10.69 4.08
CA LEU A 112 11.86 11.35 5.35
C LEU A 112 12.70 12.59 5.60
N ASP A 113 13.57 12.98 4.66
CA ASP A 113 14.34 14.24 4.79
C ASP A 113 13.38 15.41 4.97
N LYS A 114 13.66 16.27 5.96
CA LYS A 114 12.75 17.35 6.37
C LYS A 114 12.64 18.49 5.36
N GLU A 115 13.69 18.69 4.57
CA GLU A 115 13.80 19.82 3.61
C GLU A 115 13.57 19.33 2.17
N HIS A 116 14.08 18.15 1.85
CA HIS A 116 14.17 17.63 0.50
C HIS A 116 13.36 16.34 0.26
N GLY A 117 12.73 15.77 1.30
CA GLY A 117 11.99 14.53 1.23
C GLY A 117 10.59 14.67 0.61
N LEU A 118 9.84 13.58 0.72
CA LEU A 118 8.49 13.46 0.17
C LEU A 118 7.40 13.48 1.23
N LEU A 119 7.74 13.36 2.53
CA LEU A 119 6.74 13.35 3.60
C LEU A 119 6.38 14.78 4.01
N PRO A 120 5.13 15.24 3.79
CA PRO A 120 4.71 16.57 4.21
C PRO A 120 4.76 16.74 5.73
N LYS A 121 4.99 17.96 6.19
CA LYS A 121 5.03 18.25 7.62
C LYS A 121 3.70 17.89 8.29
N GLY A 122 3.78 17.15 9.39
CA GLY A 122 2.61 16.73 10.18
C GLY A 122 1.97 15.44 9.71
N LYS A 123 2.34 14.91 8.53
CA LYS A 123 1.89 13.60 8.07
C LYS A 123 2.75 12.48 8.65
N ILE A 124 2.20 11.27 8.70
CA ILE A 124 2.90 10.07 9.16
C ILE A 124 3.23 9.17 7.97
N LEU A 125 4.31 8.41 8.10
CA LEU A 125 4.62 7.33 7.18
C LEU A 125 4.03 6.04 7.71
N THR A 126 3.25 5.32 6.90
CA THR A 126 2.69 4.00 7.22
C THR A 126 2.68 3.12 5.98
N HIS A 127 2.41 1.84 6.15
CA HIS A 127 2.29 0.89 5.05
C HIS A 127 0.86 0.38 4.94
N LEU A 128 0.26 0.52 3.77
CA LEU A 128 -1.03 -0.08 3.43
C LEU A 128 -0.80 -1.21 2.44
N ALA A 129 -1.13 -2.42 2.85
CA ALA A 129 -1.12 -3.61 1.99
C ALA A 129 -2.53 -3.96 1.52
N VAL A 130 -2.61 -4.65 0.40
CA VAL A 130 -3.84 -5.21 -0.13
C VAL A 130 -3.59 -6.66 -0.55
N MET A 131 -4.54 -7.54 -0.27
CA MET A 131 -4.49 -8.95 -0.59
C MET A 131 -5.70 -9.37 -1.41
N GLN A 132 -5.46 -10.23 -2.38
CA GLN A 132 -6.46 -11.04 -3.03
C GLN A 132 -6.34 -12.47 -2.48
N ILE A 133 -7.23 -12.81 -1.54
CA ILE A 133 -7.24 -14.11 -0.89
C ILE A 133 -8.23 -15.00 -1.63
N PRO A 134 -7.87 -16.23 -2.08
CA PRO A 134 -8.77 -17.09 -2.88
C PRO A 134 -10.12 -17.41 -2.22
N THR A 135 -10.17 -17.40 -0.89
CA THR A 135 -11.38 -17.68 -0.10
C THR A 135 -12.14 -16.43 0.35
N TYR A 136 -11.74 -15.24 -0.10
CA TYR A 136 -12.39 -13.98 0.20
C TYR A 136 -12.79 -13.28 -1.12
N ASP A 137 -14.04 -12.90 -1.28
CA ASP A 137 -14.63 -12.52 -2.57
C ASP A 137 -14.25 -11.12 -3.07
N LYS A 138 -13.47 -10.38 -2.29
CA LYS A 138 -13.00 -9.05 -2.60
C LYS A 138 -11.56 -8.80 -2.12
N LEU A 139 -10.97 -7.68 -2.53
CA LEU A 139 -9.68 -7.26 -2.00
C LEU A 139 -9.80 -6.91 -0.51
N LEU A 140 -8.84 -7.34 0.29
CA LEU A 140 -8.73 -7.03 1.70
C LEU A 140 -7.52 -6.11 1.93
N PHE A 141 -7.77 -4.89 2.37
CA PHE A 141 -6.74 -3.92 2.73
C PHE A 141 -6.35 -4.06 4.20
N PHE A 142 -5.12 -3.72 4.56
CA PHE A 142 -4.73 -3.69 5.98
C PHE A 142 -3.50 -2.81 6.23
N SER A 143 -3.39 -2.29 7.45
CA SER A 143 -2.32 -1.42 7.95
C SER A 143 -2.16 -1.59 9.47
N ASP A 144 -0.98 -1.41 10.09
CA ASP A 144 0.34 -1.31 9.52
C ASP A 144 1.05 -2.67 9.67
N ALA A 145 1.85 -3.04 8.67
CA ALA A 145 2.58 -4.30 8.69
C ALA A 145 4.11 -4.13 8.55
N ALA A 146 4.60 -2.88 8.40
CA ALA A 146 6.00 -2.67 8.00
C ALA A 146 6.68 -1.40 8.52
N VAL A 147 5.98 -0.42 9.09
CA VAL A 147 6.54 0.90 9.40
C VAL A 147 6.36 1.31 10.86
N ILE A 148 5.12 1.37 11.38
CA ILE A 148 4.85 1.90 12.71
C ILE A 148 4.77 0.78 13.74
N PRO A 149 5.74 0.66 14.68
CA PRO A 149 5.75 -0.43 15.64
C PRO A 149 4.48 -0.47 16.50
N ARG A 150 4.12 0.66 17.11
CA ARG A 150 2.94 0.81 17.98
C ARG A 150 2.28 2.15 17.70
N PRO A 151 1.27 2.20 16.82
CA PRO A 151 0.60 3.44 16.49
C PRO A 151 -0.07 4.07 17.73
N THR A 152 0.05 5.38 17.87
CA THR A 152 -0.75 6.17 18.81
C THR A 152 -2.18 6.33 18.27
N LEU A 153 -3.11 6.82 19.09
CA LEU A 153 -4.48 7.14 18.64
C LEU A 153 -4.46 8.03 17.38
N GLN A 154 -3.69 9.12 17.41
CA GLN A 154 -3.61 10.04 16.27
C GLN A 154 -3.03 9.36 15.01
N GLN A 155 -2.03 8.52 15.18
CA GLN A 155 -1.47 7.77 14.04
C GLN A 155 -2.48 6.77 13.48
N ARG A 156 -3.30 6.11 14.31
CA ARG A 156 -4.39 5.23 13.83
C ARG A 156 -5.44 6.00 13.05
N ILE A 157 -5.80 7.19 13.50
CA ILE A 157 -6.73 8.08 12.78
C ILE A 157 -6.18 8.41 11.37
N GLU A 158 -4.90 8.77 11.26
CA GLU A 158 -4.26 9.01 9.95
C GLU A 158 -4.20 7.74 9.09
N MET A 159 -3.85 6.57 9.67
CA MET A 159 -3.87 5.28 8.96
C MET A 159 -5.26 4.98 8.38
N ILE A 160 -6.32 5.26 9.14
CA ILE A 160 -7.72 5.10 8.69
C ILE A 160 -8.02 6.04 7.52
N TRP A 161 -7.63 7.30 7.60
CA TRP A 161 -7.80 8.25 6.50
C TRP A 161 -7.11 7.78 5.22
N TYR A 162 -5.86 7.31 5.30
CA TYR A 162 -5.16 6.78 4.13
C TYR A 162 -5.86 5.55 3.54
N ALA A 163 -6.37 4.66 4.40
CA ALA A 163 -7.12 3.50 3.94
C ALA A 163 -8.43 3.90 3.25
N ILE A 164 -9.19 4.87 3.80
CA ILE A 164 -10.42 5.40 3.19
C ILE A 164 -10.13 5.98 1.81
N HIS A 165 -9.09 6.81 1.69
CA HIS A 165 -8.71 7.43 0.42
C HIS A 165 -8.32 6.36 -0.61
N THR A 166 -7.52 5.38 -0.21
CA THR A 166 -7.17 4.28 -1.10
C THR A 166 -8.39 3.47 -1.53
N CYS A 167 -9.29 3.12 -0.61
CA CYS A 167 -10.52 2.40 -0.93
C CYS A 167 -11.39 3.16 -1.94
N ARG A 168 -11.49 4.47 -1.82
CA ARG A 168 -12.25 5.31 -2.78
C ARG A 168 -11.64 5.28 -4.18
N HIS A 169 -10.30 5.23 -4.32
CA HIS A 169 -9.66 5.02 -5.62
C HIS A 169 -10.01 3.65 -6.22
N PHE A 170 -10.26 2.65 -5.40
CA PHE A 170 -10.76 1.35 -5.84
C PHE A 170 -12.28 1.30 -6.06
N GLY A 171 -12.98 2.44 -5.97
CA GLY A 171 -14.44 2.53 -6.15
C GLY A 171 -15.24 2.07 -4.92
N ILE A 172 -14.61 1.87 -3.78
CA ILE A 172 -15.26 1.51 -2.53
C ILE A 172 -15.65 2.81 -1.80
N GLU A 173 -16.87 3.29 -2.04
CA GLU A 173 -17.35 4.59 -1.54
C GLU A 173 -17.64 4.59 -0.04
N GLN A 174 -18.02 3.44 0.53
CA GLN A 174 -18.29 3.24 1.95
C GLN A 174 -17.50 2.05 2.47
N PRO A 175 -16.18 2.19 2.72
CA PRO A 175 -15.37 1.08 3.21
C PRO A 175 -15.78 0.66 4.63
N ARG A 176 -15.75 -0.65 4.88
CA ARG A 176 -15.95 -1.29 6.19
C ARG A 176 -14.59 -1.52 6.82
N ILE A 177 -14.28 -0.80 7.90
CA ILE A 177 -12.97 -0.78 8.56
C ILE A 177 -13.08 -1.44 9.94
N ALA A 178 -12.43 -2.57 10.12
CA ALA A 178 -12.37 -3.29 11.37
C ALA A 178 -11.09 -2.94 12.16
N LEU A 179 -11.25 -2.54 13.42
CA LEU A 179 -10.15 -2.25 14.34
C LEU A 179 -9.78 -3.55 15.08
N ILE A 180 -8.63 -4.12 14.69
CA ILE A 180 -8.29 -5.50 15.04
C ILE A 180 -7.76 -5.65 16.46
N HIS A 181 -8.31 -6.65 17.13
CA HIS A 181 -7.90 -7.10 18.46
C HIS A 181 -8.03 -8.62 18.57
N CYS A 182 -7.55 -9.21 19.65
CA CYS A 182 -7.68 -10.64 19.88
C CYS A 182 -9.04 -11.05 20.49
N THR A 183 -9.90 -10.09 20.82
CA THR A 183 -11.24 -10.29 21.43
C THR A 183 -12.07 -9.02 21.24
N GLU A 184 -13.37 -9.15 21.29
CA GLU A 184 -14.34 -8.06 21.17
C GLU A 184 -14.56 -7.31 22.51
N LYS A 185 -13.74 -7.60 23.53
CA LYS A 185 -13.84 -6.98 24.87
C LYS A 185 -12.81 -5.88 25.05
N LEU A 186 -13.25 -4.76 25.60
CA LEU A 186 -12.37 -3.68 26.03
C LEU A 186 -11.56 -4.10 27.26
N SER A 187 -10.29 -3.73 27.28
CA SER A 187 -9.42 -4.02 28.43
C SER A 187 -8.29 -3.02 28.57
N ALA A 188 -8.13 -2.45 29.76
CA ALA A 188 -7.01 -1.58 30.10
C ALA A 188 -5.63 -2.28 29.99
N LYS A 189 -5.59 -3.63 29.96
CA LYS A 189 -4.37 -4.39 29.66
C LYS A 189 -3.89 -4.20 28.22
N PHE A 190 -4.79 -3.76 27.34
CA PHE A 190 -4.55 -3.48 25.95
C PHE A 190 -5.01 -2.04 25.64
N PRO A 191 -4.18 -1.03 25.89
CA PRO A 191 -4.57 0.39 25.77
C PRO A 191 -5.18 0.76 24.40
N HIS A 192 -4.71 0.14 23.31
CA HIS A 192 -5.27 0.37 21.97
C HIS A 192 -6.76 -0.01 21.87
N SER A 193 -7.27 -0.96 22.69
CA SER A 193 -8.68 -1.29 22.68
C SER A 193 -9.56 -0.15 23.22
N LEU A 194 -9.02 0.70 24.10
CA LEU A 194 -9.68 1.91 24.58
C LEU A 194 -9.62 3.02 23.53
N ASP A 195 -8.52 3.14 22.78
CA ASP A 195 -8.42 4.07 21.64
C ASP A 195 -9.47 3.77 20.57
N TYR A 196 -9.85 2.50 20.41
CA TYR A 196 -10.85 2.09 19.42
C TYR A 196 -12.24 2.65 19.72
N VAL A 197 -12.62 2.80 20.98
CA VAL A 197 -13.87 3.47 21.37
C VAL A 197 -13.89 4.89 20.83
N ASN A 198 -12.83 5.65 21.06
CA ASN A 198 -12.73 7.03 20.56
C ASN A 198 -12.82 7.08 19.02
N ILE A 199 -12.23 6.14 18.31
CA ILE A 199 -12.27 6.08 16.85
C ILE A 199 -13.69 5.77 16.35
N VAL A 200 -14.39 4.83 16.99
CA VAL A 200 -15.77 4.49 16.65
C VAL A 200 -16.70 5.69 16.92
N GLU A 201 -16.56 6.37 18.05
CA GLU A 201 -17.31 7.58 18.36
C GLU A 201 -17.08 8.69 17.32
N LEU A 202 -15.85 8.91 16.86
CA LEU A 202 -15.53 9.85 15.77
C LEU A 202 -16.22 9.44 14.46
N ALA A 203 -16.25 8.14 14.15
CA ALA A 203 -16.93 7.64 12.95
C ALA A 203 -18.44 7.84 13.01
N GLU A 204 -19.07 7.56 14.16
CA GLU A 204 -20.50 7.79 14.42
C GLU A 204 -20.85 9.29 14.36
N ALA A 205 -19.93 10.16 14.78
CA ALA A 205 -20.07 11.61 14.65
C ALA A 205 -19.90 12.13 13.21
N GLY A 206 -19.51 11.23 12.26
CA GLY A 206 -19.35 11.59 10.86
C GLY A 206 -17.99 12.20 10.49
N GLU A 207 -17.02 12.21 11.40
CA GLU A 207 -15.70 12.82 11.18
C GLU A 207 -14.93 12.18 10.00
N PHE A 208 -15.15 10.90 9.72
CA PHE A 208 -14.54 10.20 8.59
C PHE A 208 -15.37 10.21 7.30
N GLY A 209 -16.55 10.87 7.33
CA GLY A 209 -17.50 10.89 6.21
C GLY A 209 -18.19 9.54 5.99
N ASN A 210 -18.40 9.15 4.73
CA ASN A 210 -19.11 7.90 4.40
C ASN A 210 -18.21 6.68 4.62
N VAL A 211 -18.29 6.06 5.81
CA VAL A 211 -17.49 4.91 6.22
C VAL A 211 -18.22 4.14 7.32
N ILE A 212 -17.92 2.86 7.45
CA ILE A 212 -18.35 2.03 8.58
C ILE A 212 -17.09 1.61 9.33
N ILE A 213 -16.95 2.00 10.59
CA ILE A 213 -15.83 1.64 11.46
C ILE A 213 -16.36 0.97 12.71
N ASP A 214 -15.79 -0.16 13.10
CA ASP A 214 -16.11 -0.82 14.35
C ASP A 214 -14.92 -1.61 14.90
N GLY A 215 -14.93 -1.85 16.21
CA GLY A 215 -13.95 -2.61 16.97
C GLY A 215 -14.00 -2.30 18.46
N PRO A 216 -13.31 -3.11 19.27
CA PRO A 216 -12.37 -4.17 18.88
C PRO A 216 -13.05 -5.40 18.28
N LEU A 217 -12.49 -5.96 17.22
CA LEU A 217 -12.93 -7.18 16.55
C LEU A 217 -11.73 -8.10 16.27
N ASP A 218 -11.93 -9.41 16.35
CA ASP A 218 -10.91 -10.30 15.81
C ASP A 218 -11.02 -10.44 14.28
N VAL A 219 -9.96 -10.94 13.64
CA VAL A 219 -9.91 -11.10 12.18
C VAL A 219 -11.05 -11.97 11.66
N LYS A 220 -11.39 -13.04 12.38
CA LYS A 220 -12.42 -13.97 11.93
C LYS A 220 -13.82 -13.35 12.01
N THR A 221 -14.14 -12.65 13.08
CA THR A 221 -15.39 -11.88 13.23
C THR A 221 -15.47 -10.73 12.21
N SER A 222 -14.33 -10.14 11.86
CA SER A 222 -14.26 -9.05 10.87
C SER A 222 -14.52 -9.53 9.43
N CYS A 223 -14.13 -10.76 9.10
CA CYS A 223 -14.12 -11.27 7.73
C CYS A 223 -15.08 -12.44 7.46
N GLU A 224 -15.80 -12.93 8.49
CA GLU A 224 -16.72 -14.06 8.37
C GLU A 224 -18.00 -13.82 9.20
N LYS A 225 -19.09 -13.60 8.52
CA LYS A 225 -20.40 -13.34 9.15
C LYS A 225 -20.85 -14.44 10.13
N THR A 226 -20.61 -15.70 9.78
CA THR A 226 -20.98 -16.85 10.62
C THR A 226 -20.28 -16.80 11.97
N SER A 227 -19.04 -16.33 12.02
CA SER A 227 -18.25 -16.21 13.26
C SER A 227 -18.87 -15.20 14.24
N GLY A 228 -19.29 -14.04 13.75
CA GLY A 228 -20.00 -13.05 14.55
C GLY A 228 -21.31 -13.61 15.14
N ASN A 229 -22.11 -14.28 14.30
CA ASN A 229 -23.38 -14.90 14.71
C ASN A 229 -23.19 -15.93 15.81
N ILE A 230 -22.20 -16.83 15.68
CA ILE A 230 -21.90 -17.86 16.70
C ILE A 230 -21.50 -17.24 18.04
N LYS A 231 -20.73 -16.16 18.01
CA LYS A 231 -20.29 -15.45 19.21
C LYS A 231 -21.35 -14.50 19.81
N GLY A 232 -22.45 -14.29 19.09
CA GLY A 232 -23.46 -13.29 19.47
C GLY A 232 -22.96 -11.84 19.40
N ILE A 233 -22.00 -11.57 18.53
CA ILE A 233 -21.43 -10.24 18.30
C ILE A 233 -22.27 -9.53 17.24
N VAL A 234 -22.77 -8.36 17.58
CA VAL A 234 -23.47 -7.46 16.65
C VAL A 234 -22.48 -6.38 16.24
N SER A 235 -22.11 -6.36 14.97
CA SER A 235 -21.21 -5.34 14.41
C SER A 235 -21.71 -4.88 13.05
N PRO A 236 -21.65 -3.58 12.74
CA PRO A 236 -22.01 -3.08 11.42
C PRO A 236 -21.03 -3.52 10.32
N ILE A 237 -19.87 -4.08 10.68
CA ILE A 237 -18.94 -4.71 9.74
C ILE A 237 -19.57 -5.95 9.12
N ASP A 238 -20.36 -6.71 9.88
CA ASP A 238 -21.14 -7.88 9.44
C ASP A 238 -20.30 -8.99 8.77
N GLY A 239 -19.03 -9.13 9.18
CA GLY A 239 -18.09 -10.10 8.60
C GLY A 239 -17.61 -9.77 7.18
N GLU A 240 -17.80 -8.54 6.74
CA GLU A 240 -17.48 -8.06 5.39
C GLU A 240 -16.48 -6.90 5.41
N ALA A 241 -15.42 -6.99 6.20
CA ALA A 241 -14.39 -5.95 6.25
C ALA A 241 -13.73 -5.71 4.89
N ASP A 242 -13.56 -4.45 4.53
CA ASP A 242 -12.69 -4.04 3.42
C ASP A 242 -11.29 -3.73 3.92
N VAL A 243 -11.17 -3.23 5.18
CA VAL A 243 -9.91 -2.80 5.78
C VAL A 243 -9.77 -3.38 7.18
N LEU A 244 -8.57 -3.87 7.50
CA LEU A 244 -8.17 -4.27 8.85
C LEU A 244 -7.10 -3.30 9.38
N ILE A 245 -7.34 -2.64 10.51
CA ILE A 245 -6.34 -1.81 11.20
C ILE A 245 -5.78 -2.60 12.37
N PHE A 246 -4.50 -2.95 12.28
CA PHE A 246 -3.82 -3.75 13.31
C PHE A 246 -3.34 -2.89 14.49
N PRO A 247 -3.30 -3.45 15.71
CA PRO A 247 -2.89 -2.71 16.91
C PRO A 247 -1.40 -2.37 16.94
N ASN A 248 -0.58 -3.16 16.28
CA ASN A 248 0.88 -3.03 16.23
C ASN A 248 1.46 -3.76 15.01
N ILE A 249 2.72 -3.46 14.69
CA ILE A 249 3.42 -4.03 13.54
C ILE A 249 3.59 -5.56 13.64
N GLU A 250 3.78 -6.09 14.84
CA GLU A 250 3.99 -7.53 15.05
C GLU A 250 2.78 -8.33 14.58
N SER A 251 1.57 -7.90 14.95
CA SER A 251 0.33 -8.57 14.53
C SER A 251 0.05 -8.38 13.04
N GLY A 252 0.23 -7.17 12.51
CA GLY A 252 0.04 -6.89 11.08
C GLY A 252 1.06 -7.63 10.21
N ASN A 253 2.33 -7.65 10.60
CA ASN A 253 3.37 -8.38 9.87
C ASN A 253 3.20 -9.90 9.95
N ALA A 254 2.82 -10.44 11.11
CA ALA A 254 2.52 -11.86 11.26
C ALA A 254 1.33 -12.26 10.37
N PHE A 255 0.26 -11.47 10.35
CA PHE A 255 -0.88 -11.68 9.45
C PHE A 255 -0.45 -11.65 7.97
N TYR A 256 0.30 -10.61 7.57
CA TYR A 256 0.85 -10.48 6.22
C TYR A 256 1.59 -11.75 5.78
N LYS A 257 2.56 -12.20 6.60
CA LYS A 257 3.40 -13.35 6.27
C LYS A 257 2.61 -14.67 6.29
N ALA A 258 1.70 -14.84 7.25
CA ALA A 258 0.89 -16.07 7.35
C ALA A 258 -0.07 -16.21 6.16
N VAL A 259 -0.80 -15.17 5.80
CA VAL A 259 -1.72 -15.21 4.67
C VAL A 259 -0.96 -15.40 3.36
N SER A 260 0.14 -14.67 3.16
CA SER A 260 0.99 -14.83 1.97
C SER A 260 1.49 -16.26 1.80
N LEU A 261 1.96 -16.89 2.89
CA LEU A 261 2.54 -18.23 2.85
C LEU A 261 1.49 -19.34 2.71
N PHE A 262 0.42 -19.26 3.49
CA PHE A 262 -0.50 -20.41 3.66
C PHE A 262 -1.73 -20.33 2.77
N SER A 263 -2.16 -19.15 2.33
CA SER A 263 -3.36 -19.02 1.49
C SER A 263 -3.06 -18.80 0.00
N HIS A 264 -1.78 -18.71 -0.40
CA HIS A 264 -1.39 -18.38 -1.77
C HIS A 264 -2.02 -17.07 -2.27
N ALA A 265 -2.20 -16.10 -1.38
CA ALA A 265 -2.77 -14.81 -1.72
C ALA A 265 -1.83 -13.99 -2.60
N ASP A 266 -2.38 -13.37 -3.64
CA ASP A 266 -1.70 -12.30 -4.35
C ASP A 266 -1.70 -11.02 -3.51
N MET A 267 -0.64 -10.25 -3.61
CA MET A 267 -0.39 -9.13 -2.72
C MET A 267 0.12 -7.90 -3.45
N ALA A 268 -0.23 -6.74 -2.92
CA ALA A 268 0.37 -5.47 -3.26
C ALA A 268 0.50 -4.58 -2.01
N GLY A 269 1.30 -3.52 -2.08
CA GLY A 269 1.41 -2.57 -0.97
C GLY A 269 2.13 -1.30 -1.36
N LEU A 270 1.78 -0.23 -0.65
CA LEU A 270 2.36 1.10 -0.81
C LEU A 270 2.68 1.71 0.54
N LEU A 271 3.70 2.55 0.57
CA LEU A 271 3.82 3.53 1.66
C LEU A 271 2.77 4.62 1.46
N GLN A 272 2.14 5.01 2.54
CA GLN A 272 1.16 6.09 2.64
C GLN A 272 1.76 7.26 3.42
N GLY A 273 1.30 8.46 3.10
CA GLY A 273 1.75 9.69 3.73
C GLY A 273 2.71 10.54 2.88
N PRO A 274 3.64 9.99 2.07
CA PRO A 274 4.40 10.78 1.12
C PRO A 274 3.49 11.47 0.10
N SER A 275 3.98 12.60 -0.47
CA SER A 275 3.26 13.38 -1.48
C SER A 275 3.04 12.67 -2.82
N CYS A 276 3.56 11.46 -2.98
CA CYS A 276 3.35 10.56 -4.12
C CYS A 276 3.31 9.12 -3.63
N PRO A 277 2.70 8.19 -4.39
CA PRO A 277 2.78 6.77 -4.08
C PRO A 277 4.22 6.27 -4.08
N VAL A 278 4.57 5.47 -3.07
CA VAL A 278 5.90 4.84 -2.96
C VAL A 278 5.73 3.33 -2.92
N VAL A 279 6.27 2.66 -3.94
CA VAL A 279 6.32 1.20 -4.03
C VAL A 279 7.58 0.72 -3.30
N LEU A 280 7.41 0.06 -2.15
CA LEU A 280 8.50 -0.42 -1.30
C LEU A 280 8.45 -1.95 -1.14
N PRO A 281 8.78 -2.72 -2.19
CA PRO A 281 8.69 -4.17 -2.13
C PRO A 281 9.76 -4.77 -1.22
N SER A 282 9.44 -5.90 -0.58
CA SER A 282 10.43 -6.77 0.05
C SER A 282 11.31 -7.43 -1.01
N ARG A 283 12.54 -7.78 -0.64
CA ARG A 283 13.43 -8.58 -1.50
C ARG A 283 12.83 -9.94 -1.86
N SER A 284 12.01 -10.50 -0.97
CA SER A 284 11.35 -11.80 -1.13
C SER A 284 10.04 -11.73 -1.91
N ASP A 285 9.53 -10.56 -2.25
CA ASP A 285 8.28 -10.42 -2.98
C ASP A 285 8.44 -10.91 -4.43
N SER A 286 7.42 -11.63 -4.90
CA SER A 286 7.38 -12.14 -6.26
C SER A 286 7.30 -10.99 -7.28
N GLY A 287 7.68 -11.26 -8.52
CA GLY A 287 7.50 -10.29 -9.60
C GLY A 287 6.05 -9.87 -9.79
N LEU A 288 5.11 -10.79 -9.54
CA LEU A 288 3.67 -10.51 -9.60
C LEU A 288 3.22 -9.54 -8.50
N SER A 289 3.66 -9.74 -7.26
CA SER A 289 3.36 -8.80 -6.15
C SER A 289 3.94 -7.41 -6.40
N LYS A 290 5.17 -7.33 -6.92
CA LYS A 290 5.76 -6.05 -7.33
C LYS A 290 4.97 -5.38 -8.45
N TYR A 291 4.49 -6.14 -9.42
CA TYR A 291 3.66 -5.64 -10.51
C TYR A 291 2.31 -5.11 -10.00
N TYR A 292 1.64 -5.83 -9.11
CA TYR A 292 0.38 -5.34 -8.52
C TYR A 292 0.58 -4.10 -7.64
N SER A 293 1.72 -3.97 -6.96
CA SER A 293 2.09 -2.74 -6.25
C SER A 293 2.28 -1.56 -7.21
N ILE A 294 2.91 -1.78 -8.37
CA ILE A 294 2.98 -0.78 -9.45
C ILE A 294 1.58 -0.39 -9.93
N ALA A 295 0.70 -1.37 -10.20
CA ALA A 295 -0.66 -1.12 -10.63
C ALA A 295 -1.46 -0.32 -9.60
N MET A 296 -1.36 -0.67 -8.31
CA MET A 296 -1.96 0.08 -7.21
C MET A 296 -1.43 1.52 -7.16
N ALA A 297 -0.12 1.73 -7.31
CA ALA A 297 0.48 3.06 -7.35
C ALA A 297 0.00 3.88 -8.55
N CYS A 298 -0.15 3.27 -9.72
CA CYS A 298 -0.70 3.92 -10.90
C CYS A 298 -2.14 4.39 -10.68
N LEU A 299 -2.98 3.59 -10.01
CA LEU A 299 -4.36 3.94 -9.70
C LEU A 299 -4.44 5.13 -8.72
N THR A 300 -3.60 5.13 -7.69
CA THR A 300 -3.65 6.13 -6.62
C THR A 300 -2.84 7.39 -6.90
N SER A 301 -1.99 7.41 -7.96
CA SER A 301 -1.18 8.57 -8.29
C SER A 301 -1.98 9.70 -8.94
N GLY A 302 -1.65 10.94 -8.60
CA GLY A 302 -2.19 12.15 -9.24
C GLY A 302 -3.44 12.74 -8.59
N VAL A 303 -3.88 12.20 -7.46
CA VAL A 303 -4.87 12.84 -6.60
C VAL A 303 -4.13 13.37 -5.37
N LYS A 304 -4.15 14.69 -5.16
CA LYS A 304 -3.63 15.25 -3.92
C LYS A 304 -4.52 14.80 -2.79
N GLU A 305 -3.95 14.12 -1.82
CA GLU A 305 -4.64 13.88 -0.54
C GLU A 305 -4.93 15.22 0.15
N PRO A 306 -6.09 15.38 0.74
CA PRO A 306 -6.47 16.62 1.43
C PRO A 306 -5.63 16.90 2.69
#